data_94a284b09655a1a00fa8419b07a5fb5a
#
_entry.id   94a284b09655a1a00fa8419b07a5fb5a
#
_cell.length_a   1.000
_cell.length_b   1.000
_cell.length_c   1.000
_cell.angle_alpha   90.00
_cell.angle_beta   90.00
_cell.angle_gamma   90.00
#
_symmetry.space_group_name_H-M   'P 1'
#
loop_
_entity.id
_entity.type
_entity.pdbx_description
1 polymer ?
#
loop_
_entity_poly.entity_id
_entity_poly.type
_entity_poly.pdbx_seq_one_letter_code
_entity_poly.pdbx_strand_id
1 'polypeptide(L)'
;FTNGFPAGYKKWAEGNRIKVSGNQVQWYAAGKGVDYSYKTFRNYLDMVFMYAGTASLSRELQTVSYTSLQPGDVFIKGGSPGHAVIVVDVAVHPTTKKKVFLLAQSYMPAQQIHILVNPVSRSLSPWYELAETDAGKLYTPEWIFSRKDLKRFKE
;
A
#
# COMPACT_ATOMS: atom_id res chain seq x y z
N PHE A 1 -12.66 -0.79 -4.41
CA PHE A 1 -13.05 0.59 -4.12
C PHE A 1 -13.49 0.75 -2.66
N THR A 2 -13.63 1.98 -2.20
CA THR A 2 -13.94 2.27 -0.79
C THR A 2 -15.23 1.61 -0.29
N ASN A 3 -16.20 1.39 -1.15
CA ASN A 3 -17.45 0.66 -0.86
C ASN A 3 -17.33 -0.87 -0.93
N GLY A 4 -16.15 -1.42 -1.17
CA GLY A 4 -15.89 -2.86 -1.30
C GLY A 4 -16.06 -3.42 -2.72
N PHE A 5 -16.38 -2.60 -3.72
CA PHE A 5 -16.53 -3.07 -5.09
C PHE A 5 -15.19 -3.55 -5.67
N PRO A 6 -15.13 -4.81 -6.20
CA PRO A 6 -13.91 -5.35 -6.78
C PRO A 6 -13.68 -4.80 -8.19
N ALA A 7 -12.62 -3.98 -8.34
CA ALA A 7 -12.21 -3.38 -9.60
C ALA A 7 -11.03 -4.14 -10.21
N GLY A 8 -11.25 -5.33 -10.76
CA GLY A 8 -10.21 -6.17 -11.34
C GLY A 8 -9.73 -5.69 -12.71
N TYR A 9 -8.39 -5.59 -12.90
CA TYR A 9 -7.79 -5.14 -14.16
C TYR A 9 -8.14 -6.06 -15.35
N LYS A 10 -8.16 -7.38 -15.15
CA LYS A 10 -8.51 -8.33 -16.22
C LYS A 10 -9.83 -7.97 -16.87
N LYS A 11 -10.89 -7.74 -16.07
CA LYS A 11 -12.21 -7.38 -16.58
C LYS A 11 -12.22 -6.03 -17.32
N TRP A 12 -11.40 -5.07 -16.85
CA TRP A 12 -11.20 -3.80 -17.55
C TRP A 12 -10.52 -4.00 -18.91
N ALA A 13 -9.43 -4.78 -18.96
CA ALA A 13 -8.70 -5.09 -20.18
C ALA A 13 -9.55 -5.90 -21.20
N GLU A 14 -10.52 -6.67 -20.74
CA GLU A 14 -11.50 -7.40 -21.55
C GLU A 14 -12.61 -6.50 -22.13
N GLY A 15 -12.46 -5.18 -22.09
CA GLY A 15 -13.36 -4.22 -22.73
C GLY A 15 -14.50 -3.72 -21.83
N ASN A 16 -14.53 -4.09 -20.55
CA ASN A 16 -15.49 -3.54 -19.61
C ASN A 16 -14.99 -2.23 -19.00
N ARG A 17 -15.93 -1.42 -18.49
CA ARG A 17 -15.65 -0.17 -17.77
C ARG A 17 -16.51 -0.10 -16.52
N ILE A 18 -16.12 0.78 -15.59
CA ILE A 18 -16.81 0.97 -14.32
C ILE A 18 -17.57 2.29 -14.37
N LYS A 19 -18.84 2.25 -13.98
CA LYS A 19 -19.68 3.42 -13.74
C LYS A 19 -19.89 3.59 -12.24
N VAL A 20 -19.64 4.79 -11.74
CA VAL A 20 -19.88 5.18 -10.35
C VAL A 20 -20.99 6.21 -10.32
N SER A 21 -21.99 6.01 -9.45
CA SER A 21 -23.11 6.93 -9.22
C SER A 21 -23.42 6.94 -7.72
N GLY A 22 -22.88 7.93 -6.99
CA GLY A 22 -22.89 7.91 -5.54
C GLY A 22 -22.19 6.67 -4.98
N ASN A 23 -22.87 5.90 -4.12
CA ASN A 23 -22.35 4.63 -3.59
C ASN A 23 -22.56 3.41 -4.50
N GLN A 24 -23.27 3.59 -5.62
CA GLN A 24 -23.49 2.49 -6.57
C GLN A 24 -22.35 2.43 -7.56
N VAL A 25 -21.77 1.23 -7.69
CA VAL A 25 -20.68 0.94 -8.62
C VAL A 25 -21.03 -0.30 -9.41
N GLN A 26 -20.90 -0.24 -10.72
CA GLN A 26 -21.21 -1.38 -11.59
C GLN A 26 -20.28 -1.45 -12.80
N TRP A 27 -20.04 -2.68 -13.25
CA TRP A 27 -19.41 -2.93 -14.54
C TRP A 27 -20.42 -2.77 -15.66
N TYR A 28 -19.96 -2.23 -16.80
CA TYR A 28 -20.73 -2.25 -18.05
C TYR A 28 -19.79 -2.59 -19.22
N ALA A 29 -20.33 -3.24 -20.23
CA ALA A 29 -19.61 -3.51 -21.48
C ALA A 29 -19.48 -2.20 -22.28
N ALA A 30 -18.23 -1.77 -22.54
CA ALA A 30 -17.99 -0.53 -23.28
C ALA A 30 -17.83 -0.73 -24.79
N GLY A 31 -18.09 -1.94 -25.29
CA GLY A 31 -17.99 -2.30 -26.72
C GLY A 31 -16.56 -2.26 -27.28
N LYS A 32 -15.56 -2.13 -26.44
CA LYS A 32 -14.13 -2.19 -26.80
C LYS A 32 -13.66 -3.60 -26.64
N GLY A 33 -13.02 -4.16 -27.65
CA GLY A 33 -12.40 -5.50 -27.56
C GLY A 33 -11.33 -5.59 -26.47
N VAL A 34 -10.69 -6.75 -26.35
CA VAL A 34 -9.59 -6.99 -25.41
C VAL A 34 -8.40 -6.07 -25.75
N ASP A 35 -7.93 -5.30 -24.75
CA ASP A 35 -6.82 -4.38 -24.90
C ASP A 35 -5.99 -4.34 -23.63
N TYR A 36 -4.76 -4.86 -23.69
CA TYR A 36 -3.74 -4.85 -22.63
C TYR A 36 -2.68 -3.76 -22.84
N SER A 37 -2.93 -2.76 -23.68
CA SER A 37 -1.99 -1.65 -23.90
C SER A 37 -1.72 -0.86 -22.62
N TYR A 38 -0.54 -0.22 -22.57
CA TYR A 38 -0.18 0.69 -21.49
C TYR A 38 -1.22 1.80 -21.29
N LYS A 39 -1.81 2.32 -22.38
CA LYS A 39 -2.87 3.33 -22.32
C LYS A 39 -4.11 2.81 -21.58
N THR A 40 -4.54 1.58 -21.86
CA THR A 40 -5.68 0.96 -21.16
C THR A 40 -5.36 0.70 -19.69
N PHE A 41 -4.14 0.26 -19.39
CA PHE A 41 -3.68 0.10 -18.01
C PHE A 41 -3.65 1.43 -17.25
N ARG A 42 -3.13 2.51 -17.86
CA ARG A 42 -3.13 3.85 -17.24
C ARG A 42 -4.54 4.34 -16.92
N ASN A 43 -5.47 4.22 -17.86
CA ASN A 43 -6.88 4.58 -17.65
C ASN A 43 -7.53 3.78 -16.51
N TYR A 44 -7.13 2.51 -16.33
CA TYR A 44 -7.56 1.69 -15.20
C TYR A 44 -7.00 2.21 -13.88
N LEU A 45 -5.70 2.54 -13.83
CA LEU A 45 -5.07 3.09 -12.63
C LEU A 45 -5.70 4.42 -12.21
N ASP A 46 -6.04 5.29 -13.17
CA ASP A 46 -6.71 6.57 -12.87
C ASP A 46 -8.07 6.33 -12.19
N MET A 47 -8.84 5.33 -12.66
CA MET A 47 -10.08 4.91 -12.01
C MET A 47 -9.85 4.35 -10.60
N VAL A 48 -8.80 3.54 -10.41
CA VAL A 48 -8.44 2.99 -9.10
C VAL A 48 -8.03 4.10 -8.14
N PHE A 49 -7.18 5.02 -8.56
CA PHE A 49 -6.70 6.15 -7.74
C PHE A 49 -7.84 7.10 -7.33
N MET A 50 -8.87 7.24 -8.17
CA MET A 50 -10.02 8.07 -7.87
C MET A 50 -10.94 7.48 -6.78
N TYR A 51 -11.08 6.15 -6.72
CA TYR A 51 -12.09 5.49 -5.89
C TYR A 51 -11.56 4.48 -4.87
N ALA A 52 -10.28 4.14 -4.89
CA ALA A 52 -9.64 3.33 -3.87
C ALA A 52 -8.93 4.22 -2.83
N GLY A 53 -8.88 3.76 -1.60
CA GLY A 53 -8.20 4.45 -0.52
C GLY A 53 -7.74 3.49 0.56
N THR A 54 -7.06 4.02 1.59
CA THR A 54 -6.53 3.21 2.70
C THR A 54 -7.61 2.42 3.42
N ALA A 55 -8.85 2.93 3.48
CA ALA A 55 -9.98 2.21 4.09
C ALA A 55 -10.33 0.91 3.36
N SER A 56 -10.32 0.90 2.02
CA SER A 56 -10.56 -0.33 1.23
C SER A 56 -9.31 -1.21 1.22
N LEU A 57 -8.15 -0.62 1.00
CA LEU A 57 -6.89 -1.35 0.92
C LEU A 57 -6.57 -2.10 2.22
N SER A 58 -6.77 -1.48 3.39
CA SER A 58 -6.52 -2.11 4.68
C SER A 58 -7.41 -3.33 4.96
N ARG A 59 -8.59 -3.42 4.31
CA ARG A 59 -9.50 -4.57 4.40
C ARG A 59 -9.16 -5.68 3.40
N GLU A 60 -8.62 -5.30 2.25
CA GLU A 60 -8.22 -6.22 1.18
C GLU A 60 -6.92 -6.96 1.51
N LEU A 61 -5.96 -6.24 2.09
CA LEU A 61 -4.68 -6.79 2.51
C LEU A 61 -4.84 -7.74 3.71
N GLN A 62 -4.06 -8.80 3.74
CA GLN A 62 -3.97 -9.72 4.88
C GLN A 62 -2.89 -9.28 5.87
N THR A 63 -3.17 -9.39 7.17
CA THR A 63 -2.17 -9.15 8.22
C THR A 63 -1.09 -10.24 8.17
N VAL A 64 0.17 -9.83 8.27
CA VAL A 64 1.31 -10.74 8.29
C VAL A 64 2.18 -10.52 9.52
N SER A 65 2.94 -11.55 9.91
CA SER A 65 3.89 -11.42 11.02
C SER A 65 5.07 -10.54 10.62
N TYR A 66 5.54 -9.71 11.55
CA TYR A 66 6.78 -8.95 11.37
C TYR A 66 8.00 -9.84 11.07
N THR A 67 8.03 -11.06 11.59
CA THR A 67 9.11 -12.02 11.32
C THR A 67 9.20 -12.40 9.84
N SER A 68 8.06 -12.33 9.11
CA SER A 68 7.97 -12.60 7.68
C SER A 68 8.08 -11.35 6.81
N LEU A 69 8.38 -10.16 7.39
CA LEU A 69 8.48 -8.89 6.66
C LEU A 69 9.40 -9.01 5.46
N GLN A 70 8.93 -8.51 4.32
CA GLN A 70 9.62 -8.55 3.03
C GLN A 70 9.27 -7.33 2.17
N PRO A 71 10.04 -7.01 1.12
CA PRO A 71 9.68 -5.98 0.16
C PRO A 71 8.29 -6.21 -0.44
N GLY A 72 7.52 -5.12 -0.60
CA GLY A 72 6.12 -5.15 -1.03
C GLY A 72 5.10 -5.22 0.11
N ASP A 73 5.51 -5.49 1.34
CA ASP A 73 4.64 -5.36 2.51
C ASP A 73 4.30 -3.90 2.77
N VAL A 74 3.16 -3.65 3.40
CA VAL A 74 2.62 -2.31 3.63
C VAL A 74 2.25 -2.14 5.11
N PHE A 75 2.77 -1.12 5.75
CA PHE A 75 2.19 -0.64 7.01
C PHE A 75 1.04 0.30 6.67
N ILE A 76 -0.17 -0.03 7.10
CA ILE A 76 -1.38 0.69 6.69
C ILE A 76 -2.36 0.92 7.84
N LYS A 77 -2.77 2.18 8.01
CA LYS A 77 -3.94 2.57 8.77
C LYS A 77 -5.06 2.97 7.82
N GLY A 78 -6.11 2.15 7.79
CA GLY A 78 -7.29 2.44 6.99
C GLY A 78 -8.18 3.46 7.68
N GLY A 79 -8.68 4.44 6.92
CA GLY A 79 -9.61 5.43 7.45
C GLY A 79 -9.53 6.79 6.76
N SER A 80 -10.12 7.78 7.43
CA SER A 80 -10.04 9.19 7.08
C SER A 80 -9.90 9.99 8.39
N PRO A 81 -8.69 10.44 8.73
CA PRO A 81 -7.45 10.24 7.97
C PRO A 81 -6.96 8.79 7.98
N GLY A 82 -6.27 8.41 6.93
CA GLY A 82 -5.61 7.12 6.78
C GLY A 82 -4.31 7.27 6.00
N HIS A 83 -3.34 6.36 6.23
CA HIS A 83 -2.05 6.42 5.57
C HIS A 83 -1.46 5.03 5.36
N ALA A 84 -0.59 4.92 4.36
CA ALA A 84 0.14 3.71 4.05
C ALA A 84 1.58 4.02 3.66
N VAL A 85 2.51 3.19 4.11
CA VAL A 85 3.91 3.22 3.69
C VAL A 85 4.31 1.82 3.23
N ILE A 86 5.09 1.72 2.17
CA ILE A 86 5.51 0.45 1.58
C ILE A 86 6.93 0.11 1.99
N VAL A 87 7.17 -1.16 2.31
CA VAL A 87 8.51 -1.72 2.48
C VAL A 87 9.13 -1.92 1.10
N VAL A 88 10.25 -1.26 0.82
CA VAL A 88 10.91 -1.31 -0.48
C VAL A 88 12.18 -2.16 -0.47
N ASP A 89 12.79 -2.34 0.69
CA ASP A 89 13.95 -3.22 0.85
C ASP A 89 14.06 -3.76 2.28
N VAL A 90 14.70 -4.92 2.44
CA VAL A 90 14.94 -5.59 3.72
C VAL A 90 16.35 -6.16 3.76
N ALA A 91 17.11 -5.80 4.78
CA ALA A 91 18.41 -6.39 5.07
C ALA A 91 18.39 -7.16 6.40
N VAL A 92 19.19 -8.22 6.48
CA VAL A 92 19.30 -9.07 7.66
C VAL A 92 20.76 -9.14 8.10
N HIS A 93 21.04 -8.77 9.34
CA HIS A 93 22.38 -8.88 9.90
C HIS A 93 22.85 -10.36 9.92
N PRO A 94 23.99 -10.70 9.34
CA PRO A 94 24.40 -12.09 9.12
C PRO A 94 24.54 -12.90 10.42
N THR A 95 24.97 -12.27 11.52
CA THR A 95 25.20 -12.91 12.82
C THR A 95 23.99 -12.78 13.74
N THR A 96 23.51 -11.55 13.99
CA THR A 96 22.45 -11.30 14.98
C THR A 96 21.04 -11.60 14.44
N LYS A 97 20.89 -11.79 13.12
CA LYS A 97 19.62 -12.00 12.42
C LYS A 97 18.62 -10.85 12.58
N LYS A 98 19.05 -9.71 13.12
CA LYS A 98 18.22 -8.51 13.18
C LYS A 98 17.87 -8.06 11.76
N LYS A 99 16.60 -7.71 11.57
CA LYS A 99 16.09 -7.16 10.29
C LYS A 99 16.05 -5.64 10.37
N VAL A 100 16.51 -5.01 9.30
CA VAL A 100 16.29 -3.58 9.00
C VAL A 100 15.61 -3.46 7.66
N PHE A 101 14.84 -2.40 7.45
CA PHE A 101 14.07 -2.23 6.23
C PHE A 101 13.94 -0.76 5.84
N LEU A 102 13.76 -0.51 4.56
CA LEU A 102 13.48 0.81 4.00
C LEU A 102 11.99 0.99 3.77
N LEU A 103 11.51 2.20 4.05
CA LEU A 103 10.12 2.58 3.80
C LEU A 103 10.05 3.68 2.75
N ALA A 104 9.03 3.62 1.89
CA ALA A 104 8.70 4.68 0.96
C ALA A 104 7.24 5.09 1.10
N GLN A 105 6.97 6.36 0.79
CA GLN A 105 5.62 6.93 0.70
C GLN A 105 5.56 8.04 -0.35
N SER A 106 4.35 8.40 -0.76
CA SER A 106 3.98 9.75 -1.18
C SER A 106 3.09 10.39 -0.11
N TYR A 107 2.93 11.71 -0.11
CA TYR A 107 2.15 12.40 0.92
C TYR A 107 1.33 13.57 0.33
N MET A 108 0.37 14.06 1.12
CA MET A 108 -0.41 15.24 0.76
C MET A 108 0.09 16.48 1.53
N PRO A 109 0.27 17.63 0.89
CA PRO A 109 0.06 17.93 -0.54
C PRO A 109 0.88 17.02 -1.45
N ALA A 110 0.41 16.79 -2.70
CA ALA A 110 0.95 15.79 -3.60
C ALA A 110 2.48 15.85 -3.72
N GLN A 111 3.13 14.78 -3.34
CA GLN A 111 4.58 14.57 -3.39
C GLN A 111 4.91 13.36 -4.26
N GLN A 112 6.12 13.35 -4.81
CA GLN A 112 6.65 12.14 -5.42
C GLN A 112 6.93 11.09 -4.34
N ILE A 113 6.87 9.80 -4.74
CA ILE A 113 7.28 8.72 -3.85
C ILE A 113 8.75 8.89 -3.46
N HIS A 114 9.07 8.77 -2.17
CA HIS A 114 10.41 8.95 -1.63
C HIS A 114 10.67 8.00 -0.47
N ILE A 115 11.96 7.75 -0.19
CA ILE A 115 12.40 6.97 0.96
C ILE A 115 12.27 7.84 2.22
N LEU A 116 11.68 7.27 3.27
CA LEU A 116 11.50 7.94 4.54
C LEU A 116 12.79 8.00 5.36
N VAL A 117 13.03 9.12 6.01
CA VAL A 117 14.05 9.23 7.06
C VAL A 117 13.55 8.57 8.34
N ASN A 118 14.44 7.94 9.10
CA ASN A 118 14.10 7.37 10.40
C ASN A 118 14.18 8.47 11.47
N PRO A 119 13.03 8.90 12.06
CA PRO A 119 13.01 10.01 13.02
C PRO A 119 13.57 9.64 14.40
N VAL A 120 13.65 8.34 14.73
CA VAL A 120 14.08 7.87 16.05
C VAL A 120 15.54 7.40 16.12
N SER A 121 16.17 7.17 14.97
CA SER A 121 17.58 6.75 14.92
C SER A 121 18.32 7.39 13.75
N ARG A 122 19.12 8.42 14.05
CA ARG A 122 19.95 9.08 13.02
C ARG A 122 21.04 8.18 12.47
N SER A 123 21.62 7.31 13.30
CA SER A 123 22.71 6.41 12.90
C SER A 123 22.21 5.27 11.99
N LEU A 124 20.96 4.90 12.10
CA LEU A 124 20.35 3.84 11.28
C LEU A 124 19.65 4.41 10.04
N SER A 125 19.20 5.68 10.10
CA SER A 125 18.46 6.32 8.99
C SER A 125 19.21 6.21 7.64
N PRO A 126 18.52 5.90 6.53
CA PRO A 126 17.05 5.80 6.36
C PRO A 126 16.45 4.42 6.72
N TRP A 127 17.26 3.49 7.25
CA TRP A 127 16.80 2.19 7.65
C TRP A 127 15.98 2.24 8.93
N TYR A 128 14.99 1.36 9.04
CA TYR A 128 14.15 1.17 10.20
C TYR A 128 14.41 -0.20 10.83
N GLU A 129 14.29 -0.26 12.14
CA GLU A 129 14.25 -1.50 12.91
C GLU A 129 13.03 -1.46 13.82
N LEU A 130 12.27 -2.56 13.93
CA LEU A 130 11.27 -2.72 14.97
C LEU A 130 11.91 -3.42 16.16
N ALA A 131 12.34 -2.65 17.13
CA ALA A 131 12.83 -3.19 18.38
C ALA A 131 11.72 -3.96 19.12
N GLU A 132 12.09 -5.03 19.79
CA GLU A 132 11.16 -5.81 20.64
C GLU A 132 10.62 -4.96 21.81
N THR A 133 11.40 -3.98 22.24
CA THR A 133 11.15 -3.13 23.41
C THR A 133 10.14 -2.02 23.20
N ASP A 134 9.88 -1.58 21.97
CA ASP A 134 9.01 -0.43 21.68
C ASP A 134 7.51 -0.77 21.57
N ALA A 135 7.02 -1.74 22.31
CA ALA A 135 5.64 -2.21 22.21
C ALA A 135 5.18 -2.47 20.76
N GLY A 136 6.12 -2.70 19.85
CA GLY A 136 5.88 -2.93 18.43
C GLY A 136 5.42 -1.70 17.65
N LYS A 137 5.72 -0.49 18.11
CA LYS A 137 5.45 0.76 17.39
C LYS A 137 6.54 1.05 16.36
N LEU A 138 6.11 1.55 15.22
CA LEU A 138 6.94 2.07 14.13
C LEU A 138 6.66 3.56 13.97
N TYR A 139 7.66 4.38 14.24
CA TYR A 139 7.57 5.84 14.11
C TYR A 139 8.12 6.24 12.74
N THR A 140 7.28 6.84 11.90
CA THR A 140 7.68 7.52 10.67
C THR A 140 7.57 9.03 10.87
N PRO A 141 8.05 9.88 9.96
CA PRO A 141 8.01 11.33 10.16
C PRO A 141 6.63 11.89 10.49
N GLU A 142 5.57 11.37 9.90
CA GLU A 142 4.20 11.89 10.04
C GLU A 142 3.24 10.93 10.75
N TRP A 143 3.56 9.63 10.81
CA TRP A 143 2.64 8.60 11.30
C TRP A 143 3.31 7.63 12.27
N ILE A 144 2.50 7.06 13.15
CA ILE A 144 2.91 5.96 14.03
C ILE A 144 2.09 4.73 13.65
N PHE A 145 2.77 3.66 13.26
CA PHE A 145 2.17 2.36 12.99
C PHE A 145 2.47 1.38 14.13
N SER A 146 1.81 0.24 14.11
CA SER A 146 2.08 -0.90 14.98
C SER A 146 2.38 -2.15 14.14
N ARG A 147 2.87 -3.21 14.79
CA ARG A 147 3.06 -4.52 14.12
C ARG A 147 1.76 -5.06 13.49
N LYS A 148 0.59 -4.71 14.06
CA LYS A 148 -0.73 -5.13 13.56
C LYS A 148 -1.11 -4.43 12.25
N ASP A 149 -0.47 -3.29 11.96
CA ASP A 149 -0.71 -2.52 10.75
C ASP A 149 0.10 -3.05 9.55
N LEU A 150 1.00 -4.04 9.78
CA LEU A 150 1.76 -4.71 8.72
C LEU A 150 0.87 -5.69 7.96
N LYS A 151 0.76 -5.46 6.66
CA LYS A 151 -0.11 -6.23 5.77
C LYS A 151 0.55 -6.52 4.43
N ARG A 152 0.01 -7.50 3.70
CA ARG A 152 0.49 -7.96 2.40
C ARG A 152 -0.67 -8.15 1.44
N PHE A 153 -0.44 -7.93 0.14
CA PHE A 153 -1.37 -8.33 -0.89
C PHE A 153 -1.53 -9.86 -0.90
N LYS A 154 -2.75 -10.32 -1.15
CA LYS A 154 -3.00 -11.75 -1.40
C LYS A 154 -2.41 -12.11 -2.75
N GLU A 155 -1.71 -13.23 -2.82
CA GLU A 155 -1.31 -13.85 -4.07
C GLU A 155 -2.51 -14.45 -4.83
#